data_1bb9d7c4f81f8e69038f0999cf67c956
#
_entry.id   1bb9d7c4f81f8e69038f0999cf67c956
#
_cell.length_a   1.000
_cell.length_b   1.000
_cell.length_c   1.000
_cell.angle_alpha   90.00
_cell.angle_beta   90.00
_cell.angle_gamma   90.00
#
_symmetry.space_group_name_H-M   'P 1'
#
loop_
_entity.id
_entity.type
_entity.pdbx_description
1 polymer ?
#
loop_
_entity_poly.entity_id
_entity_poly.type
_entity_poly.pdbx_seq_one_letter_code
_entity_poly.pdbx_strand_id
1 'polypeptide(L)'
;LRQVVRTEPSIQFLAITNSDGKQLSQVHTQRGDKGLFRSLLNLDFKEKEWFRNVIATGEPYCSDLFFSRFTGRLIMTCAEPIRDQDGNIVAVMDVDFKFDDLTKMVNTLPFDPTDPHHQQLATEVDAVAGGAGRQPAD
;
A
#
# COMPACT_ATOMS: atom_id res chain seq x y z
N LEU A 1 9.94 11.82 -5.21
CA LEU A 1 8.77 10.92 -5.07
C LEU A 1 8.25 10.45 -6.43
N ARG A 2 7.92 11.35 -7.35
CA ARG A 2 7.43 11.00 -8.70
C ARG A 2 8.37 10.03 -9.44
N GLN A 3 9.68 10.22 -9.32
CA GLN A 3 10.66 9.34 -9.95
C GLN A 3 10.64 7.95 -9.33
N VAL A 4 10.55 7.82 -8.01
CA VAL A 4 10.45 6.53 -7.32
C VAL A 4 9.26 5.73 -7.84
N VAL A 5 8.07 6.32 -7.89
CA VAL A 5 6.87 5.65 -8.41
C VAL A 5 7.04 5.23 -9.88
N ARG A 6 7.77 6.02 -10.68
CA ARG A 6 8.01 5.69 -12.10
C ARG A 6 8.96 4.53 -12.30
N THR A 7 9.94 4.38 -11.40
CA THR A 7 10.99 3.35 -11.52
C THR A 7 10.65 2.06 -10.81
N GLU A 8 9.69 2.10 -9.87
CA GLU A 8 9.25 0.94 -9.10
C GLU A 8 7.84 0.48 -9.54
N PRO A 9 7.74 -0.51 -10.44
CA PRO A 9 6.45 -0.96 -10.96
C PRO A 9 5.50 -1.52 -9.88
N SER A 10 6.03 -1.97 -8.76
CA SER A 10 5.25 -2.48 -7.63
C SER A 10 4.51 -1.41 -6.84
N ILE A 11 4.88 -0.13 -6.99
CA ILE A 11 4.21 0.97 -6.31
C ILE A 11 3.02 1.44 -7.14
N GLN A 12 1.83 1.37 -6.57
CA GLN A 12 0.61 1.89 -7.19
C GLN A 12 0.37 3.36 -6.82
N PHE A 13 0.45 3.69 -5.53
CA PHE A 13 0.29 5.04 -5.00
C PHE A 13 1.38 5.35 -4.00
N LEU A 14 1.72 6.63 -3.92
CA LEU A 14 2.54 7.19 -2.87
C LEU A 14 1.97 8.55 -2.50
N ALA A 15 1.72 8.76 -1.22
CA ALA A 15 1.24 10.03 -0.68
C ALA A 15 1.99 10.41 0.61
N ILE A 16 2.02 11.69 0.91
CA ILE A 16 2.53 12.19 2.19
C ILE A 16 1.47 13.10 2.81
N THR A 17 1.19 12.87 4.08
CA THR A 17 0.31 13.71 4.89
C THR A 17 1.10 14.48 5.93
N ASN A 18 0.52 15.55 6.47
CA ASN A 18 1.01 16.13 7.72
C ASN A 18 0.57 15.29 8.93
N SER A 19 0.95 15.71 10.14
CA SER A 19 0.57 15.02 11.38
C SER A 19 -0.92 15.06 11.72
N ASP A 20 -1.72 15.88 11.03
CA ASP A 20 -3.17 15.95 11.16
C ASP A 20 -3.93 15.11 10.10
N GLY A 21 -3.20 14.41 9.23
CA GLY A 21 -3.78 13.58 8.17
C GLY A 21 -4.11 14.33 6.88
N LYS A 22 -3.75 15.61 6.77
CA LYS A 22 -3.96 16.40 5.56
C LYS A 22 -2.86 16.10 4.54
N GLN A 23 -3.24 15.92 3.30
CA GLN A 23 -2.32 15.69 2.21
C GLN A 23 -1.35 16.87 2.02
N LEU A 24 -0.04 16.57 2.06
CA LEU A 24 1.03 17.56 1.84
C LEU A 24 1.54 17.58 0.40
N SER A 25 1.45 16.44 -0.28
CA SER A 25 1.91 16.31 -1.66
C SER A 25 0.80 15.77 -2.53
N GLN A 26 0.93 15.96 -3.83
CA GLN A 26 0.10 15.23 -4.77
C GLN A 26 0.34 13.72 -4.60
N VAL A 27 -0.72 12.94 -4.71
CA VAL A 27 -0.58 11.49 -4.82
C VAL A 27 0.19 11.17 -6.11
N HIS A 28 1.20 10.37 -6.00
CA HIS A 28 1.97 9.90 -7.15
C HIS A 28 1.49 8.51 -7.54
N THR A 29 1.12 8.35 -8.82
CA THR A 29 0.63 7.07 -9.37
C THR A 29 1.45 6.65 -10.57
N GLN A 30 1.27 5.40 -10.99
CA GLN A 30 1.83 4.89 -12.23
C GLN A 30 1.25 5.62 -13.46
N ARG A 31 2.05 5.62 -14.55
CA ARG A 31 1.66 6.22 -15.82
C ARG A 31 0.45 5.48 -16.39
N GLY A 32 -0.67 6.10 -16.50
CA GLY A 32 -1.93 5.49 -16.96
C GLY A 32 -3.11 5.74 -16.04
N ASP A 33 -2.85 5.99 -14.76
CA ASP A 33 -3.90 6.24 -13.78
C ASP A 33 -4.25 7.74 -13.63
N LYS A 34 -3.99 8.53 -14.67
CA LYS A 34 -4.16 9.99 -14.65
C LYS A 34 -5.60 10.46 -14.40
N GLY A 35 -6.59 9.66 -14.78
CA GLY A 35 -8.00 9.99 -14.54
C GLY A 35 -8.35 9.92 -13.05
N LEU A 36 -7.71 9.04 -12.31
CA LEU A 36 -7.87 8.86 -10.88
C LEU A 36 -7.26 10.01 -10.08
N PHE A 37 -6.23 10.64 -10.60
CA PHE A 37 -5.45 11.70 -9.96
C PHE A 37 -6.26 12.91 -9.53
N ARG A 38 -7.21 13.32 -10.37
CA ARG A 38 -8.02 14.51 -10.10
C ARG A 38 -8.96 14.34 -8.91
N SER A 39 -9.41 13.11 -8.67
CA SER A 39 -10.27 12.78 -7.53
C SER A 39 -9.50 12.63 -6.21
N LEU A 40 -8.16 12.57 -6.28
CA LEU A 40 -7.27 12.35 -5.13
C LEU A 40 -6.56 13.63 -4.67
N LEU A 41 -7.09 14.80 -5.03
CA LEU A 41 -6.57 16.08 -4.56
C LEU A 41 -7.23 16.48 -3.23
N ASN A 42 -6.43 17.02 -2.31
CA ASN A 42 -6.88 17.54 -1.02
C ASN A 42 -7.60 16.51 -0.13
N LEU A 43 -7.15 15.26 -0.19
CA LEU A 43 -7.69 14.21 0.65
C LEU A 43 -7.33 14.40 2.13
N ASP A 44 -8.28 14.01 2.97
CA ASP A 44 -8.09 13.87 4.40
C ASP A 44 -7.98 12.38 4.74
N PHE A 45 -6.84 11.99 5.28
CA PHE A 45 -6.55 10.61 5.64
C PHE A 45 -6.67 10.33 7.14
N LYS A 46 -7.17 11.31 7.91
CA LYS A 46 -7.24 11.25 9.37
C LYS A 46 -7.94 10.00 9.89
N GLU A 47 -8.99 9.55 9.19
CA GLU A 47 -9.79 8.38 9.58
C GLU A 47 -9.27 7.05 8.99
N LYS A 48 -8.24 7.09 8.16
CA LYS A 48 -7.65 5.87 7.61
C LYS A 48 -6.91 5.08 8.68
N GLU A 49 -7.08 3.75 8.65
CA GLU A 49 -6.52 2.85 9.63
C GLU A 49 -4.99 2.97 9.72
N TRP A 50 -4.31 3.01 8.57
CA TRP A 50 -2.87 3.15 8.53
C TRP A 50 -2.38 4.45 9.17
N PHE A 51 -3.07 5.57 8.95
CA PHE A 51 -2.72 6.86 9.53
C PHE A 51 -2.91 6.84 11.05
N ARG A 52 -4.08 6.40 11.50
CA ARG A 52 -4.41 6.31 12.93
C ARG A 52 -3.44 5.40 13.68
N ASN A 53 -3.07 4.29 13.07
CA ASN A 53 -2.11 3.34 13.66
C ASN A 53 -0.73 3.95 13.82
N VAL A 54 -0.19 4.57 12.77
CA VAL A 54 1.13 5.22 12.82
C VAL A 54 1.17 6.35 13.85
N ILE A 55 0.14 7.20 13.90
CA ILE A 55 0.07 8.29 14.87
C ILE A 55 -0.06 7.77 16.30
N ALA A 56 -0.84 6.73 16.53
CA ALA A 56 -1.04 6.16 17.87
C ALA A 56 0.18 5.41 18.39
N THR A 57 0.88 4.68 17.54
CA THR A 57 2.00 3.81 17.96
C THR A 57 3.37 4.45 17.74
N GLY A 58 3.48 5.40 16.80
CA GLY A 58 4.75 5.94 16.34
C GLY A 58 5.60 4.95 15.51
N GLU A 59 5.04 3.79 15.16
CA GLU A 59 5.71 2.73 14.44
C GLU A 59 5.16 2.58 13.03
N PRO A 60 5.95 2.03 12.09
CA PRO A 60 5.46 1.67 10.77
C PRO A 60 4.26 0.71 10.83
N TYR A 61 3.38 0.83 9.86
CA TYR A 61 2.20 -0.02 9.72
C TYR A 61 2.13 -0.60 8.31
N CYS A 62 1.78 -1.89 8.19
CA CYS A 62 1.41 -2.51 6.93
C CYS A 62 0.09 -3.27 7.10
N SER A 63 -0.81 -3.10 6.15
CA SER A 63 -2.07 -3.82 6.09
C SER A 63 -1.89 -5.26 5.61
N ASP A 64 -2.92 -6.07 5.79
CA ASP A 64 -3.08 -7.30 5.01
C ASP A 64 -3.28 -6.97 3.52
N LEU A 65 -3.19 -7.97 2.66
CA LEU A 65 -3.52 -7.82 1.25
C LEU A 65 -5.02 -7.59 1.08
N PHE A 66 -5.40 -6.64 0.23
CA PHE A 66 -6.79 -6.34 -0.08
C PHE A 66 -6.94 -5.82 -1.52
N PHE A 67 -8.16 -5.81 -2.04
CA PHE A 67 -8.44 -5.23 -3.35
C PHE A 67 -8.72 -3.74 -3.23
N SER A 68 -7.97 -2.93 -3.98
CA SER A 68 -8.18 -1.49 -4.03
C SER A 68 -9.55 -1.15 -4.60
N ARG A 69 -10.30 -0.30 -3.91
CA ARG A 69 -11.56 0.26 -4.44
C ARG A 69 -11.36 1.07 -5.71
N PHE A 70 -10.21 1.71 -5.85
CA PHE A 70 -9.91 2.59 -6.96
C PHE A 70 -9.53 1.84 -8.23
N THR A 71 -8.77 0.76 -8.10
CA THR A 71 -8.19 0.04 -9.24
C THR A 71 -8.69 -1.39 -9.39
N GLY A 72 -9.32 -1.96 -8.36
CA GLY A 72 -9.69 -3.37 -8.31
C GLY A 72 -8.49 -4.33 -8.24
N ARG A 73 -7.28 -3.80 -8.09
CA ARG A 73 -6.05 -4.59 -8.01
C ARG A 73 -5.77 -5.01 -6.59
N LEU A 74 -5.07 -6.13 -6.44
CA LEU A 74 -4.57 -6.59 -5.15
C LEU A 74 -3.43 -5.69 -4.68
N ILE A 75 -3.58 -5.10 -3.51
CA ILE A 75 -2.61 -4.17 -2.92
C ILE A 75 -2.37 -4.46 -1.44
N MET A 76 -1.28 -3.91 -0.95
CA MET A 76 -0.98 -3.78 0.47
C MET A 76 -0.59 -2.33 0.74
N THR A 77 -1.19 -1.72 1.74
CA THR A 77 -0.86 -0.37 2.19
C THR A 77 0.19 -0.45 3.29
N CYS A 78 1.31 0.24 3.12
CA CYS A 78 2.30 0.44 4.16
C CYS A 78 2.47 1.92 4.44
N ALA A 79 2.53 2.29 5.71
CA ALA A 79 2.71 3.66 6.13
C ALA A 79 3.87 3.77 7.12
N GLU A 80 4.58 4.88 7.06
CA GLU A 80 5.76 5.12 7.88
C GLU A 80 5.78 6.56 8.39
N PRO A 81 6.10 6.77 9.70
CA PRO A 81 6.24 8.10 10.24
C PRO A 81 7.50 8.78 9.73
N ILE A 82 7.41 10.05 9.40
CA ILE A 82 8.52 10.93 9.12
C ILE A 82 8.71 11.82 10.35
N ARG A 83 9.92 11.81 10.91
CA ARG A 83 10.24 12.53 12.14
C ARG A 83 11.17 13.69 11.88
N ASP A 84 11.05 14.72 12.70
CA ASP A 84 12.03 15.81 12.78
C ASP A 84 13.26 15.40 13.61
N GLN A 85 14.19 16.34 13.79
CA GLN A 85 15.42 16.11 14.54
C GLN A 85 15.18 15.85 16.03
N ASP A 86 14.04 16.29 16.56
CA ASP A 86 13.65 16.10 17.95
C ASP A 86 12.85 14.79 18.17
N GLY A 87 12.62 14.03 17.08
CA GLY A 87 11.89 12.77 17.11
C GLY A 87 10.38 12.90 17.03
N ASN A 88 9.83 14.11 16.82
CA ASN A 88 8.40 14.32 16.66
C ASN A 88 7.94 13.89 15.26
N ILE A 89 6.78 13.24 15.17
CA ILE A 89 6.17 12.90 13.89
C ILE A 89 5.64 14.18 13.24
N VAL A 90 6.22 14.56 12.11
CA VAL A 90 5.83 15.75 11.35
C VAL A 90 5.04 15.41 10.08
N ALA A 91 5.16 14.16 9.62
CA ALA A 91 4.45 13.68 8.44
C ALA A 91 4.30 12.15 8.50
N VAL A 92 3.42 11.61 7.65
CA VAL A 92 3.28 10.17 7.42
C VAL A 92 3.34 9.92 5.93
N MET A 93 4.19 9.00 5.52
CA MET A 93 4.27 8.52 4.15
C MET A 93 3.43 7.25 4.00
N ASP A 94 2.58 7.22 3.01
CA ASP A 94 1.73 6.10 2.63
C ASP A 94 2.16 5.57 1.27
N VAL A 95 2.33 4.26 1.16
CA VAL A 95 2.67 3.57 -0.09
C VAL A 95 1.75 2.38 -0.27
N ASP A 96 1.04 2.35 -1.40
CA ASP A 96 0.28 1.20 -1.83
C ASP A 96 1.11 0.37 -2.80
N PHE A 97 1.44 -0.84 -2.40
CA PHE A 97 2.12 -1.83 -3.24
C PHE A 97 1.10 -2.69 -3.96
N LYS A 98 1.27 -2.88 -5.26
CA LYS A 98 0.44 -3.77 -6.06
C LYS A 98 1.12 -5.12 -6.25
N PHE A 99 0.30 -6.16 -6.28
CA PHE A 99 0.73 -7.55 -6.38
C PHE A 99 0.08 -8.26 -7.58
N ASP A 100 -0.13 -7.56 -8.69
CA ASP A 100 -0.72 -8.12 -9.91
C ASP A 100 -0.01 -9.38 -10.39
N ASP A 101 1.32 -9.41 -10.19
CA ASP A 101 2.18 -10.52 -10.60
C ASP A 101 2.59 -11.41 -9.41
N LEU A 102 1.81 -11.44 -8.32
CA LEU A 102 2.16 -12.20 -7.12
C LEU A 102 2.44 -13.67 -7.43
N THR A 103 1.64 -14.28 -8.31
CA THR A 103 1.87 -15.67 -8.78
C THR A 103 3.22 -15.82 -9.45
N LYS A 104 3.64 -14.85 -10.27
CA LYS A 104 4.97 -14.85 -10.89
C LYS A 104 6.06 -14.67 -9.85
N MET A 105 5.87 -13.78 -8.87
CA MET A 105 6.82 -13.58 -7.77
C MET A 105 7.00 -14.85 -6.96
N VAL A 106 5.93 -15.54 -6.60
CA VAL A 106 5.98 -16.82 -5.89
C VAL A 106 6.71 -17.88 -6.71
N ASN A 107 6.47 -17.94 -8.03
CA ASN A 107 7.11 -18.90 -8.92
C ASN A 107 8.60 -18.59 -9.18
N THR A 108 9.06 -17.37 -8.97
CA THR A 108 10.46 -16.96 -9.12
C THR A 108 11.28 -17.09 -7.84
N LEU A 109 10.62 -17.16 -6.67
CA LEU A 109 11.29 -17.46 -5.42
C LEU A 109 11.77 -18.91 -5.41
N PRO A 110 12.91 -19.24 -4.75
CA PRO A 110 13.29 -20.62 -4.54
C PRO A 110 12.22 -21.31 -3.69
N PHE A 111 11.28 -21.95 -4.39
CA PHE A 111 10.16 -22.62 -3.76
C PHE A 111 10.58 -23.99 -3.25
N ASP A 112 10.51 -24.19 -1.94
CA ASP A 112 10.65 -25.50 -1.32
C ASP A 112 9.25 -26.06 -1.02
N PRO A 113 8.80 -27.08 -1.77
CA PRO A 113 7.48 -27.68 -1.56
C PRO A 113 7.35 -28.40 -0.21
N THR A 114 8.44 -28.62 0.49
CA THR A 114 8.44 -29.24 1.82
C THR A 114 8.37 -28.23 2.95
N ASP A 115 8.55 -26.93 2.66
CA ASP A 115 8.45 -25.86 3.64
C ASP A 115 6.96 -25.50 3.88
N PRO A 116 6.44 -25.67 5.12
CA PRO A 116 5.05 -25.32 5.44
C PRO A 116 4.69 -23.86 5.18
N HIS A 117 5.66 -22.92 5.33
CA HIS A 117 5.45 -21.50 5.06
C HIS A 117 5.24 -21.24 3.56
N HIS A 118 6.00 -21.93 2.71
CA HIS A 118 5.82 -21.82 1.27
C HIS A 118 4.48 -22.40 0.81
N GLN A 119 4.05 -23.52 1.39
CA GLN A 119 2.75 -24.11 1.11
C GLN A 119 1.59 -23.21 1.56
N GLN A 120 1.71 -22.62 2.74
CA GLN A 120 0.71 -21.69 3.26
C GLN A 120 0.59 -20.44 2.38
N LEU A 121 1.72 -19.84 2.01
CA LEU A 121 1.75 -18.68 1.13
C LEU A 121 1.07 -18.96 -0.21
N ALA A 122 1.36 -20.10 -0.83
CA ALA A 122 0.73 -20.49 -2.09
C ALA A 122 -0.80 -20.63 -1.94
N THR A 123 -1.26 -21.22 -0.83
CA THR A 123 -2.68 -21.36 -0.53
C THR A 123 -3.37 -20.02 -0.31
N GLU A 124 -2.72 -19.12 0.41
CA GLU A 124 -3.24 -17.76 0.65
C GLU A 124 -3.33 -16.95 -0.65
N VAL A 125 -2.33 -17.05 -1.51
CA VAL A 125 -2.33 -16.40 -2.83
C VAL A 125 -3.47 -16.93 -3.69
N ASP A 126 -3.68 -18.23 -3.74
CA ASP A 126 -4.77 -18.85 -4.51
C ASP A 126 -6.14 -18.47 -3.95
N ALA A 127 -6.30 -18.43 -2.62
CA ALA A 127 -7.53 -18.00 -1.97
C ALA A 127 -7.88 -16.54 -2.28
N VAL A 128 -6.88 -15.64 -2.28
CA VAL A 128 -7.06 -14.24 -2.62
C VAL A 128 -7.36 -14.07 -4.10
N ALA A 129 -6.66 -14.77 -4.99
CA ALA A 129 -6.91 -14.76 -6.43
C ALA A 129 -8.29 -15.31 -6.78
N GLY A 130 -8.75 -16.36 -6.08
CA GLY A 130 -10.10 -16.93 -6.21
C GLY A 130 -11.20 -16.05 -5.62
N GLY A 131 -10.86 -15.14 -4.72
CA GLY A 131 -11.77 -14.20 -4.07
C GLY A 131 -11.99 -12.88 -4.80
N ALA A 132 -11.59 -12.76 -6.05
CA ALA A 132 -11.59 -11.55 -6.88
C ALA A 132 -12.96 -10.86 -7.11
N GLY A 133 -14.00 -11.22 -6.37
CA GLY A 133 -15.30 -10.55 -6.38
C GLY A 133 -15.71 -9.89 -5.06
N ARG A 134 -14.90 -9.97 -4.03
CA ARG A 134 -15.19 -9.40 -2.71
C ARG A 134 -14.30 -8.20 -2.43
N GLN A 135 -14.88 -7.00 -2.53
CA GLN A 135 -14.24 -5.81 -1.98
C GLN A 135 -14.29 -5.87 -0.45
N PRO A 136 -13.16 -5.74 0.25
CA PRO A 136 -13.19 -5.52 1.68
C PRO A 136 -13.91 -4.20 1.97
N ALA A 137 -14.71 -4.19 3.03
CA ALA A 137 -15.26 -2.96 3.55
C ALA A 137 -14.10 -2.13 4.15
N ASP A 138 -13.75 -1.03 3.50
CA ASP A 138 -12.82 -0.05 4.07
C ASP A 138 -13.53 0.83 5.08
#